data_714f81685fc7b9a9a49115eb6b05a771
#
_entry.id   714f81685fc7b9a9a49115eb6b05a771
#
_cell.length_a   1.000
_cell.length_b   1.000
_cell.length_c   1.000
_cell.angle_alpha   90.00
_cell.angle_beta   90.00
_cell.angle_gamma   90.00
#
_symmetry.space_group_name_H-M   'P 1'
#
loop_
_entity.id
_entity.type
_entity.pdbx_description
1 polymer ?
#
loop_
_entity_poly.entity_id
_entity_poly.type
_entity_poly.pdbx_seq_one_letter_code
_entity_poly.pdbx_strand_id
1 'polypeptide(L)'
;GPLHITGGGTRPIGNPVRGTTLSTAKLNGIILYEPGALTMVVQAGTPVADIEKALAKENQRLAFEPMDHRPLLGSKGTPTIGGIVAANVSGPRRVAVGACRDHMLGVRFVDGRGTIIKNGGRVMKNVTGYDLVKLLSGSYGTLGVLSEVSLKVLPRPDCSATITTAIDDDSRAVAAMSAALGSPFEVTGASHDPATGQTHLRIEGFAGSVAYRSDKMSALMAPFGIVRVTDNTQDSEAI
;
A
#
# COMPACT_ATOMS: atom_id res chain seq x y z
N GLY A 1 -20.07 -26.57 1.71
CA GLY A 1 -20.48 -25.70 2.79
C GLY A 1 -19.72 -24.37 2.74
N PRO A 2 -20.09 -23.35 3.53
CA PRO A 2 -19.44 -22.07 3.57
C PRO A 2 -18.00 -22.20 4.08
N LEU A 3 -17.09 -21.37 3.54
CA LEU A 3 -15.70 -21.32 3.93
C LEU A 3 -15.37 -19.97 4.59
N HIS A 4 -14.64 -20.00 5.69
CA HIS A 4 -13.98 -18.85 6.28
C HIS A 4 -12.53 -18.79 5.76
N ILE A 5 -12.28 -17.95 4.76
CA ILE A 5 -10.97 -17.83 4.15
C ILE A 5 -10.10 -16.91 5.01
N THR A 6 -8.91 -17.37 5.42
CA THR A 6 -7.98 -16.60 6.22
C THR A 6 -6.55 -16.68 5.67
N GLY A 7 -5.86 -15.55 5.65
CA GLY A 7 -4.41 -15.47 5.45
C GLY A 7 -3.70 -15.41 6.80
N GLY A 8 -3.13 -14.27 7.14
CA GLY A 8 -2.42 -14.05 8.41
C GLY A 8 -3.29 -13.63 9.60
N GLY A 9 -4.60 -13.47 9.44
CA GLY A 9 -5.53 -13.14 10.53
C GLY A 9 -5.37 -11.73 11.12
N THR A 10 -4.74 -10.80 10.39
CA THR A 10 -4.42 -9.46 10.91
C THR A 10 -5.55 -8.43 10.76
N ARG A 11 -6.64 -8.79 10.06
CA ARG A 11 -7.78 -7.89 9.84
C ARG A 11 -9.11 -8.60 10.07
N PRO A 12 -9.51 -8.79 11.33
CA PRO A 12 -10.82 -9.34 11.67
C PRO A 12 -11.91 -8.26 11.49
N ILE A 13 -12.16 -7.86 10.25
CA ILE A 13 -13.16 -6.83 9.89
C ILE A 13 -14.37 -7.51 9.29
N GLY A 14 -15.56 -7.02 9.63
CA GLY A 14 -16.84 -7.53 9.16
C GLY A 14 -17.50 -8.49 10.13
N ASN A 15 -18.62 -9.07 9.71
CA ASN A 15 -19.36 -10.02 10.52
C ASN A 15 -18.66 -11.39 10.59
N PRO A 16 -18.73 -12.09 11.74
CA PRO A 16 -18.19 -13.44 11.86
C PRO A 16 -18.80 -14.39 10.83
N VAL A 17 -17.97 -15.08 10.08
CA VAL A 17 -18.40 -16.10 9.11
C VAL A 17 -18.45 -17.47 9.80
N ARG A 18 -19.62 -18.11 9.79
CA ARG A 18 -19.76 -19.50 10.22
C ARG A 18 -19.40 -20.43 9.06
N GLY A 19 -18.35 -21.20 9.19
CA GLY A 19 -17.91 -22.12 8.13
C GLY A 19 -16.60 -22.83 8.48
N THR A 20 -16.17 -23.71 7.60
CA THR A 20 -14.87 -24.38 7.74
C THR A 20 -13.76 -23.37 7.43
N THR A 21 -12.77 -23.25 8.31
CA THR A 21 -11.63 -22.36 8.07
C THR A 21 -10.73 -22.93 7.00
N LEU A 22 -10.49 -22.14 5.95
CA LEU A 22 -9.51 -22.42 4.90
C LEU A 22 -8.36 -21.41 5.01
N SER A 23 -7.19 -21.87 5.44
CA SER A 23 -6.01 -21.01 5.57
C SER A 23 -5.14 -21.06 4.31
N THR A 24 -4.75 -19.89 3.83
CA THR A 24 -3.78 -19.72 2.74
C THR A 24 -2.34 -19.57 3.23
N ALA A 25 -2.10 -19.59 4.54
CA ALA A 25 -0.77 -19.33 5.13
C ALA A 25 0.33 -20.30 4.66
N LYS A 26 -0.03 -21.53 4.25
CA LYS A 26 0.91 -22.51 3.70
C LYS A 26 1.29 -22.25 2.24
N LEU A 27 0.58 -21.39 1.53
CA LEU A 27 0.92 -20.94 0.19
C LEU A 27 1.94 -19.80 0.31
N ASN A 28 3.18 -20.14 0.64
CA ASN A 28 4.22 -19.19 1.01
C ASN A 28 5.45 -19.35 0.11
N GLY A 29 5.92 -18.23 -0.43
CA GLY A 29 7.16 -18.13 -1.18
C GLY A 29 7.08 -17.15 -2.36
N ILE A 30 8.23 -16.62 -2.72
CA ILE A 30 8.43 -15.82 -3.93
C ILE A 30 8.69 -16.82 -5.07
N ILE A 31 7.78 -16.88 -6.05
CA ILE A 31 7.87 -17.77 -7.20
C ILE A 31 8.84 -17.21 -8.23
N LEU A 32 8.76 -15.88 -8.44
CA LEU A 32 9.60 -15.17 -9.39
C LEU A 32 9.82 -13.75 -8.91
N TYR A 33 11.02 -13.26 -9.06
CA TYR A 33 11.32 -11.83 -8.89
C TYR A 33 12.29 -11.41 -9.99
N GLU A 34 11.87 -10.49 -10.82
CA GLU A 34 12.65 -9.90 -11.91
C GLU A 34 12.82 -8.39 -11.64
N PRO A 35 13.88 -7.99 -10.92
CA PRO A 35 14.10 -6.58 -10.55
C PRO A 35 14.15 -5.64 -11.75
N GLY A 36 14.81 -6.05 -12.85
CA GLY A 36 14.90 -5.26 -14.07
C GLY A 36 13.57 -5.05 -14.80
N ALA A 37 12.62 -5.98 -14.62
CA ALA A 37 11.27 -5.88 -15.16
C ALA A 37 10.27 -5.26 -14.17
N LEU A 38 10.72 -4.90 -12.95
CA LEU A 38 9.88 -4.37 -11.88
C LEU A 38 8.68 -5.27 -11.58
N THR A 39 8.88 -6.58 -11.60
CA THR A 39 7.79 -7.56 -11.50
C THR A 39 8.14 -8.64 -10.49
N MET A 40 7.17 -8.97 -9.65
CA MET A 40 7.26 -10.05 -8.67
C MET A 40 6.01 -10.94 -8.73
N VAL A 41 6.21 -12.26 -8.65
CA VAL A 41 5.14 -13.26 -8.52
C VAL A 41 5.32 -13.99 -7.19
N VAL A 42 4.28 -14.00 -6.38
CA VAL A 42 4.33 -14.53 -5.01
C VAL A 42 3.08 -15.35 -4.69
N GLN A 43 3.23 -16.35 -3.83
CA GLN A 43 2.11 -17.09 -3.27
C GLN A 43 1.32 -16.23 -2.26
N ALA A 44 0.01 -16.42 -2.19
CA ALA A 44 -0.89 -15.54 -1.45
C ALA A 44 -0.64 -15.49 0.07
N GLY A 45 -0.11 -16.56 0.66
CA GLY A 45 0.24 -16.63 2.08
C GLY A 45 1.61 -16.06 2.43
N THR A 46 2.37 -15.54 1.46
CA THR A 46 3.70 -14.97 1.72
C THR A 46 3.59 -13.75 2.62
N PRO A 47 4.35 -13.70 3.73
CA PRO A 47 4.43 -12.53 4.59
C PRO A 47 4.85 -11.28 3.83
N VAL A 48 4.20 -10.15 4.11
CA VAL A 48 4.57 -8.86 3.51
C VAL A 48 6.02 -8.50 3.84
N ALA A 49 6.46 -8.74 5.07
CA ALA A 49 7.83 -8.47 5.51
C ALA A 49 8.89 -9.24 4.70
N ASP A 50 8.60 -10.47 4.27
CA ASP A 50 9.53 -11.25 3.44
C ASP A 50 9.64 -10.67 2.02
N ILE A 51 8.52 -10.16 1.49
CA ILE A 51 8.48 -9.45 0.22
C ILE A 51 9.29 -8.16 0.31
N GLU A 52 9.04 -7.33 1.32
CA GLU A 52 9.75 -6.07 1.55
C GLU A 52 11.25 -6.28 1.72
N LYS A 53 11.64 -7.33 2.45
CA LYS A 53 13.04 -7.73 2.62
C LYS A 53 13.69 -8.14 1.29
N ALA A 54 12.97 -8.83 0.42
CA ALA A 54 13.48 -9.18 -0.91
C ALA A 54 13.62 -7.96 -1.81
N LEU A 55 12.61 -7.07 -1.81
CA LEU A 55 12.62 -5.83 -2.60
C LEU A 55 13.70 -4.86 -2.15
N ALA A 56 13.96 -4.76 -0.85
CA ALA A 56 14.98 -3.86 -0.29
C ALA A 56 16.39 -4.18 -0.79
N LYS A 57 16.69 -5.45 -1.12
CA LYS A 57 18.00 -5.85 -1.68
C LYS A 57 18.28 -5.22 -3.06
N GLU A 58 17.23 -4.92 -3.79
CA GLU A 58 17.28 -4.33 -5.13
C GLU A 58 16.85 -2.85 -5.12
N ASN A 59 16.84 -2.22 -3.94
CA ASN A 59 16.37 -0.83 -3.76
C ASN A 59 14.98 -0.58 -4.34
N GLN A 60 14.06 -1.57 -4.18
CA GLN A 60 12.68 -1.50 -4.63
C GLN A 60 11.71 -1.60 -3.45
N ARG A 61 10.42 -1.31 -3.72
CA ARG A 61 9.36 -1.34 -2.71
C ARG A 61 7.99 -1.68 -3.31
N LEU A 62 7.05 -2.09 -2.45
CA LEU A 62 5.61 -2.04 -2.74
C LEU A 62 5.18 -0.57 -2.69
N ALA A 63 5.02 0.05 -3.86
CA ALA A 63 4.83 1.50 -3.94
C ALA A 63 3.51 1.99 -3.33
N PHE A 64 2.50 1.12 -3.23
CA PHE A 64 1.21 1.42 -2.60
C PHE A 64 1.23 1.37 -1.07
N GLU A 65 2.36 1.04 -0.45
CA GLU A 65 2.60 1.06 1.01
C GLU A 65 1.49 0.36 1.79
N PRO A 66 1.41 -0.98 1.78
CA PRO A 66 0.34 -1.69 2.47
C PRO A 66 0.36 -1.41 3.97
N MET A 67 -0.69 -0.78 4.47
CA MET A 67 -0.85 -0.46 5.89
C MET A 67 -0.86 -1.71 6.75
N ASP A 68 -0.11 -1.69 7.86
CA ASP A 68 -0.22 -2.69 8.92
C ASP A 68 -1.40 -2.33 9.84
N HIS A 69 -2.44 -3.16 9.82
CA HIS A 69 -3.64 -2.93 10.62
C HIS A 69 -3.53 -3.46 12.07
N ARG A 70 -2.45 -4.17 12.41
CA ARG A 70 -2.29 -4.75 13.75
C ARG A 70 -2.32 -3.72 14.87
N PRO A 71 -1.61 -2.58 14.79
CA PRO A 71 -1.68 -1.55 15.82
C PRO A 71 -3.08 -0.96 15.96
N LEU A 72 -3.76 -0.70 14.83
CA LEU A 72 -5.11 -0.12 14.81
C LEU A 72 -6.17 -1.06 15.40
N LEU A 73 -6.08 -2.36 15.06
CA LEU A 73 -7.13 -3.34 15.41
C LEU A 73 -6.78 -4.17 16.66
N GLY A 74 -5.61 -3.97 17.27
CA GLY A 74 -5.13 -4.80 18.37
C GLY A 74 -4.99 -6.28 17.97
N SER A 75 -4.86 -6.58 16.67
CA SER A 75 -4.83 -7.94 16.15
C SER A 75 -3.41 -8.53 16.21
N LYS A 76 -3.36 -9.87 16.21
CA LYS A 76 -2.12 -10.65 16.14
C LYS A 76 -2.01 -11.34 14.78
N GLY A 77 -0.89 -11.96 14.51
CA GLY A 77 -0.66 -12.69 13.26
C GLY A 77 0.33 -11.97 12.34
N THR A 78 0.44 -12.46 11.10
CA THR A 78 1.44 -11.97 10.14
C THR A 78 0.73 -11.50 8.87
N PRO A 79 0.82 -10.21 8.49
CA PRO A 79 0.22 -9.72 7.26
C PRO A 79 0.71 -10.50 6.05
N THR A 80 -0.20 -10.99 5.20
CA THR A 80 0.13 -11.74 3.99
C THR A 80 -0.30 -10.98 2.75
N ILE A 81 0.42 -11.18 1.65
CA ILE A 81 0.14 -10.46 0.40
C ILE A 81 -1.26 -10.76 -0.15
N GLY A 82 -1.72 -12.00 -0.05
CA GLY A 82 -3.09 -12.36 -0.45
C GLY A 82 -4.14 -11.62 0.37
N GLY A 83 -3.91 -11.44 1.68
CA GLY A 83 -4.76 -10.63 2.54
C GLY A 83 -4.75 -9.13 2.17
N ILE A 84 -3.58 -8.59 1.81
CA ILE A 84 -3.42 -7.21 1.32
C ILE A 84 -4.22 -7.01 0.02
N VAL A 85 -4.03 -7.91 -0.96
CA VAL A 85 -4.72 -7.85 -2.26
C VAL A 85 -6.22 -8.05 -2.09
N ALA A 86 -6.65 -9.08 -1.34
CA ALA A 86 -8.06 -9.37 -1.13
C ALA A 86 -8.83 -8.19 -0.54
N ALA A 87 -8.19 -7.36 0.29
CA ALA A 87 -8.80 -6.18 0.88
C ALA A 87 -8.37 -4.86 0.19
N ASN A 88 -7.57 -4.93 -0.88
CA ASN A 88 -7.05 -3.76 -1.60
C ASN A 88 -6.40 -2.73 -0.67
N VAL A 89 -5.60 -3.21 0.30
CA VAL A 89 -4.96 -2.35 1.30
C VAL A 89 -3.90 -1.48 0.68
N SER A 90 -3.94 -0.21 0.99
CA SER A 90 -3.00 0.79 0.51
C SER A 90 -2.73 1.81 1.62
N GLY A 91 -1.55 2.38 1.63
CA GLY A 91 -1.14 3.43 2.56
C GLY A 91 -1.26 4.85 1.97
N PRO A 92 -0.63 5.84 2.62
CA PRO A 92 -0.73 7.26 2.25
C PRO A 92 -0.32 7.56 0.80
N ARG A 93 0.64 6.81 0.27
CA ARG A 93 1.15 6.98 -1.10
C ARG A 93 0.11 6.73 -2.20
N ARG A 94 -1.03 6.19 -1.82
CA ARG A 94 -2.15 5.95 -2.75
C ARG A 94 -2.53 7.21 -3.55
N VAL A 95 -2.40 8.39 -2.96
CA VAL A 95 -2.71 9.67 -3.63
C VAL A 95 -1.80 9.94 -4.85
N ALA A 96 -0.57 9.43 -4.82
CA ALA A 96 0.42 9.64 -5.88
C ALA A 96 0.54 8.46 -6.87
N VAL A 97 0.37 7.20 -6.39
CA VAL A 97 0.70 6.02 -7.19
C VAL A 97 -0.48 5.08 -7.44
N GLY A 98 -1.64 5.37 -6.89
CA GLY A 98 -2.80 4.48 -6.94
C GLY A 98 -2.81 3.43 -5.82
N ALA A 99 -3.87 2.63 -5.80
CA ALA A 99 -4.11 1.59 -4.80
C ALA A 99 -3.36 0.29 -5.11
N CYS A 100 -3.37 -0.66 -4.18
CA CYS A 100 -2.81 -2.01 -4.37
C CYS A 100 -3.27 -2.63 -5.70
N ARG A 101 -4.57 -2.56 -6.02
CA ARG A 101 -5.12 -3.11 -7.27
C ARG A 101 -4.49 -2.51 -8.54
N ASP A 102 -3.97 -1.28 -8.47
CA ASP A 102 -3.36 -0.62 -9.63
C ASP A 102 -1.92 -1.10 -9.89
N HIS A 103 -1.35 -1.80 -8.91
CA HIS A 103 -0.07 -2.49 -9.00
C HIS A 103 -0.20 -3.99 -9.28
N MET A 104 -1.42 -4.50 -9.39
CA MET A 104 -1.66 -5.90 -9.71
C MET A 104 -1.55 -6.15 -11.22
N LEU A 105 -0.78 -7.16 -11.61
CA LEU A 105 -0.57 -7.59 -13.00
C LEU A 105 -1.27 -8.91 -13.31
N GLY A 106 -1.41 -9.79 -12.31
CA GLY A 106 -2.03 -11.10 -12.49
C GLY A 106 -2.46 -11.73 -11.18
N VAL A 107 -3.39 -12.67 -11.29
CA VAL A 107 -3.89 -13.50 -10.18
C VAL A 107 -4.05 -14.94 -10.59
N ARG A 108 -3.84 -15.85 -9.65
CA ARG A 108 -4.34 -17.23 -9.69
C ARG A 108 -5.22 -17.43 -8.47
N PHE A 109 -6.41 -17.95 -8.66
CA PHE A 109 -7.37 -18.17 -7.60
C PHE A 109 -8.23 -19.41 -7.87
N VAL A 110 -8.90 -19.88 -6.83
CA VAL A 110 -9.89 -20.97 -6.92
C VAL A 110 -11.27 -20.34 -6.69
N ASP A 111 -12.18 -20.54 -7.63
CA ASP A 111 -13.56 -20.04 -7.54
C ASP A 111 -14.44 -20.89 -6.61
N GLY A 112 -15.70 -20.49 -6.42
CA GLY A 112 -16.67 -21.19 -5.57
C GLY A 112 -17.07 -22.58 -6.06
N ARG A 113 -16.66 -22.97 -7.28
CA ARG A 113 -16.86 -24.31 -7.87
C ARG A 113 -15.64 -25.20 -7.70
N GLY A 114 -14.54 -24.68 -7.17
CA GLY A 114 -13.27 -25.38 -7.08
C GLY A 114 -12.43 -25.31 -8.35
N THR A 115 -12.78 -24.46 -9.32
CA THR A 115 -12.05 -24.29 -10.56
C THR A 115 -10.86 -23.36 -10.32
N ILE A 116 -9.66 -23.80 -10.77
CA ILE A 116 -8.46 -22.98 -10.74
C ILE A 116 -8.48 -22.06 -11.95
N ILE A 117 -8.46 -20.76 -11.70
CA ILE A 117 -8.49 -19.72 -12.72
C ILE A 117 -7.20 -18.90 -12.63
N LYS A 118 -6.62 -18.60 -13.79
CA LYS A 118 -5.52 -17.66 -13.94
C LYS A 118 -5.96 -16.52 -14.86
N ASN A 119 -5.74 -15.28 -14.43
CA ASN A 119 -6.06 -14.09 -15.22
C ASN A 119 -4.93 -13.07 -15.11
N GLY A 120 -4.67 -12.34 -16.20
CA GLY A 120 -3.50 -11.48 -16.30
C GLY A 120 -2.20 -12.28 -16.43
N GLY A 121 -1.08 -11.64 -16.13
CA GLY A 121 0.24 -12.23 -16.28
C GLY A 121 1.31 -11.44 -15.55
N ARG A 122 2.39 -11.14 -16.27
CA ARG A 122 3.55 -10.36 -15.79
C ARG A 122 3.78 -9.10 -16.61
N VAL A 123 2.82 -8.78 -17.48
CA VAL A 123 2.92 -7.63 -18.39
C VAL A 123 2.01 -6.50 -17.95
N MET A 124 2.45 -5.27 -18.20
CA MET A 124 1.78 -4.05 -17.77
C MET A 124 0.42 -3.83 -18.44
N LYS A 125 0.19 -4.44 -19.62
CA LYS A 125 -1.02 -4.26 -20.40
C LYS A 125 -1.60 -5.63 -20.74
N ASN A 126 -2.82 -5.89 -20.26
CA ASN A 126 -3.66 -7.01 -20.68
C ASN A 126 -4.87 -6.44 -21.41
N VAL A 127 -5.06 -6.82 -22.67
CA VAL A 127 -6.12 -6.27 -23.55
C VAL A 127 -7.16 -7.32 -23.93
N THR A 128 -7.06 -8.55 -23.40
CA THR A 128 -7.94 -9.64 -23.78
C THR A 128 -8.78 -10.12 -22.60
N GLY A 129 -10.09 -10.15 -22.78
CA GLY A 129 -11.05 -10.65 -21.81
C GLY A 129 -11.34 -9.70 -20.65
N TYR A 130 -12.01 -10.22 -19.63
CA TYR A 130 -12.34 -9.47 -18.41
C TYR A 130 -11.13 -9.27 -17.52
N ASP A 131 -11.04 -8.11 -16.88
CA ASP A 131 -10.01 -7.82 -15.88
C ASP A 131 -10.40 -8.39 -14.51
N LEU A 132 -10.23 -9.72 -14.36
CA LEU A 132 -10.47 -10.40 -13.08
C LEU A 132 -9.44 -10.01 -12.02
N VAL A 133 -8.28 -9.50 -12.42
CA VAL A 133 -7.24 -9.01 -11.49
C VAL A 133 -7.81 -7.87 -10.66
N LYS A 134 -8.43 -6.88 -11.32
CA LYS A 134 -9.06 -5.73 -10.65
C LYS A 134 -10.30 -6.14 -9.85
N LEU A 135 -11.06 -7.12 -10.36
CA LEU A 135 -12.25 -7.63 -9.68
C LEU A 135 -11.92 -8.36 -8.39
N LEU A 136 -10.89 -9.21 -8.39
CA LEU A 136 -10.47 -9.99 -7.22
C LEU A 136 -9.81 -9.11 -6.14
N SER A 137 -9.16 -8.03 -6.55
CA SER A 137 -8.56 -7.07 -5.64
C SER A 137 -9.64 -6.25 -4.92
N GLY A 138 -9.74 -6.42 -3.61
CA GLY A 138 -10.79 -5.81 -2.80
C GLY A 138 -12.07 -6.65 -2.68
N SER A 139 -12.07 -7.90 -3.16
CA SER A 139 -13.23 -8.80 -3.04
C SER A 139 -13.38 -9.47 -1.67
N TYR A 140 -12.43 -9.29 -0.76
CA TYR A 140 -12.40 -9.92 0.58
C TYR A 140 -12.53 -11.45 0.56
N GLY A 141 -12.10 -12.11 -0.54
CA GLY A 141 -12.21 -13.54 -0.70
C GLY A 141 -13.62 -14.03 -1.06
N THR A 142 -14.59 -13.14 -1.26
CA THR A 142 -16.00 -13.52 -1.56
C THR A 142 -16.18 -14.10 -2.96
N LEU A 143 -15.27 -13.80 -3.88
CA LEU A 143 -15.30 -14.27 -5.27
C LEU A 143 -14.38 -15.46 -5.53
N GLY A 144 -13.51 -15.79 -4.59
CA GLY A 144 -12.58 -16.92 -4.70
C GLY A 144 -11.40 -16.80 -3.76
N VAL A 145 -10.62 -17.88 -3.69
CA VAL A 145 -9.44 -17.98 -2.82
C VAL A 145 -8.19 -17.69 -3.64
N LEU A 146 -7.54 -16.56 -3.36
CA LEU A 146 -6.26 -16.22 -4.00
C LEU A 146 -5.18 -17.24 -3.60
N SER A 147 -4.48 -17.78 -4.58
CA SER A 147 -3.33 -18.68 -4.40
C SER A 147 -2.01 -18.06 -4.80
N GLU A 148 -2.02 -17.18 -5.82
CA GLU A 148 -0.83 -16.53 -6.37
C GLU A 148 -1.20 -15.13 -6.87
N VAL A 149 -0.29 -14.16 -6.71
CA VAL A 149 -0.45 -12.80 -7.22
C VAL A 149 0.81 -12.35 -7.94
N SER A 150 0.64 -11.62 -9.04
CA SER A 150 1.72 -10.93 -9.76
C SER A 150 1.59 -9.44 -9.53
N LEU A 151 2.68 -8.81 -9.12
CA LEU A 151 2.73 -7.41 -8.69
C LEU A 151 3.74 -6.63 -9.50
N LYS A 152 3.39 -5.40 -9.83
CA LYS A 152 4.34 -4.37 -10.21
C LYS A 152 4.96 -3.80 -8.93
N VAL A 153 6.28 -3.70 -8.92
CA VAL A 153 7.06 -3.03 -7.87
C VAL A 153 7.71 -1.78 -8.43
N LEU A 154 8.16 -0.87 -7.60
CA LEU A 154 8.83 0.35 -8.04
C LEU A 154 10.14 0.57 -7.28
N PRO A 155 11.11 1.29 -7.85
CA PRO A 155 12.29 1.74 -7.13
C PRO A 155 11.92 2.58 -5.90
N ARG A 156 12.75 2.55 -4.89
CA ARG A 156 12.69 3.54 -3.79
C ARG A 156 13.13 4.90 -4.33
N PRO A 157 12.60 6.00 -3.80
CA PRO A 157 13.13 7.33 -4.10
C PRO A 157 14.52 7.49 -3.50
N ASP A 158 15.31 8.41 -4.04
CA ASP A 158 16.64 8.71 -3.52
C ASP A 158 16.58 9.33 -2.13
N CYS A 159 15.56 10.18 -1.91
CA CYS A 159 15.32 10.78 -0.61
C CYS A 159 13.84 11.11 -0.39
N SER A 160 13.50 11.35 0.87
CA SER A 160 12.19 11.76 1.35
C SER A 160 12.35 12.93 2.34
N ALA A 161 11.40 13.85 2.32
CA ALA A 161 11.27 14.91 3.31
C ALA A 161 9.82 14.99 3.80
N THR A 162 9.65 15.26 5.09
CA THR A 162 8.35 15.51 5.69
C THR A 162 8.26 16.95 6.18
N ILE A 163 7.25 17.65 5.73
CA ILE A 163 6.89 18.99 6.18
C ILE A 163 5.81 18.83 7.25
N THR A 164 6.11 19.24 8.47
CA THR A 164 5.21 19.19 9.62
C THR A 164 4.75 20.58 9.96
N THR A 165 3.43 20.78 10.07
CA THR A 165 2.82 22.07 10.45
C THR A 165 1.94 21.86 11.68
N ALA A 166 2.13 22.68 12.72
CA ALA A 166 1.29 22.67 13.90
C ALA A 166 -0.05 23.37 13.59
N ILE A 167 -1.14 22.62 13.66
CA ILE A 167 -2.51 23.09 13.37
C ILE A 167 -3.47 22.41 14.36
N ASP A 168 -4.05 23.17 15.27
CA ASP A 168 -4.91 22.64 16.33
C ASP A 168 -6.38 22.48 15.90
N ASP A 169 -6.76 23.00 14.73
CA ASP A 169 -8.12 22.94 14.20
C ASP A 169 -8.18 21.95 13.01
N ASP A 170 -8.99 20.91 13.14
CA ASP A 170 -9.13 19.85 12.13
C ASP A 170 -9.59 20.39 10.77
N SER A 171 -10.48 21.39 10.75
CA SER A 171 -10.96 21.97 9.49
C SER A 171 -9.86 22.74 8.78
N ARG A 172 -9.00 23.45 9.54
CA ARG A 172 -7.80 24.10 8.98
C ARG A 172 -6.77 23.09 8.54
N ALA A 173 -6.60 21.98 9.25
CA ALA A 173 -5.72 20.89 8.84
C ALA A 173 -6.16 20.27 7.52
N VAL A 174 -7.46 20.02 7.34
CA VAL A 174 -8.03 19.55 6.07
C VAL A 174 -7.81 20.58 4.96
N ALA A 175 -8.01 21.85 5.21
CA ALA A 175 -7.76 22.91 4.23
C ALA A 175 -6.27 22.98 3.83
N ALA A 176 -5.35 22.85 4.79
CA ALA A 176 -3.91 22.80 4.55
C ALA A 176 -3.50 21.60 3.69
N MET A 177 -3.96 20.40 4.05
CA MET A 177 -3.71 19.18 3.26
C MET A 177 -4.30 19.29 1.85
N SER A 178 -5.50 19.85 1.69
CA SER A 178 -6.13 20.06 0.38
C SER A 178 -5.34 21.05 -0.47
N ALA A 179 -4.85 22.14 0.10
CA ALA A 179 -3.99 23.10 -0.59
C ALA A 179 -2.67 22.45 -1.05
N ALA A 180 -2.07 21.62 -0.19
CA ALA A 180 -0.84 20.89 -0.49
C ALA A 180 -1.05 19.88 -1.62
N LEU A 181 -2.09 19.04 -1.54
CA LEU A 181 -2.41 18.03 -2.55
C LEU A 181 -2.85 18.65 -3.88
N GLY A 182 -3.45 19.83 -3.88
CA GLY A 182 -3.79 20.60 -5.07
C GLY A 182 -2.63 21.37 -5.69
N SER A 183 -1.46 21.37 -5.06
CA SER A 183 -0.27 22.08 -5.54
C SER A 183 0.51 21.26 -6.57
N PRO A 184 1.40 21.88 -7.38
CA PRO A 184 2.24 21.17 -8.33
C PRO A 184 3.46 20.48 -7.69
N PHE A 185 3.48 20.32 -6.36
CA PHE A 185 4.68 19.85 -5.64
C PHE A 185 4.67 18.33 -5.34
N GLU A 186 3.76 17.58 -5.96
CA GLU A 186 3.74 16.11 -5.94
C GLU A 186 3.83 15.50 -4.53
N VAL A 187 2.92 15.91 -3.66
CA VAL A 187 2.80 15.36 -2.30
C VAL A 187 2.49 13.86 -2.38
N THR A 188 3.30 13.04 -1.70
CA THR A 188 3.16 11.58 -1.72
C THR A 188 2.47 11.00 -0.49
N GLY A 189 2.19 11.83 0.50
CA GLY A 189 1.41 11.49 1.68
C GLY A 189 0.98 12.74 2.42
N ALA A 190 -0.21 12.71 3.00
CA ALA A 190 -0.74 13.78 3.83
C ALA A 190 -1.53 13.16 4.99
N SER A 191 -1.27 13.60 6.21
CA SER A 191 -1.96 13.14 7.41
C SER A 191 -2.07 14.26 8.45
N HIS A 192 -3.07 14.14 9.30
CA HIS A 192 -3.22 15.00 10.48
C HIS A 192 -3.45 14.12 11.70
N ASP A 193 -2.75 14.43 12.77
CA ASP A 193 -2.96 13.82 14.07
C ASP A 193 -3.66 14.82 15.01
N PRO A 194 -4.96 14.65 15.28
CA PRO A 194 -5.72 15.55 16.16
C PRO A 194 -5.22 15.55 17.61
N ALA A 195 -4.57 14.46 18.06
CA ALA A 195 -4.08 14.34 19.42
C ALA A 195 -2.86 15.24 19.68
N THR A 196 -2.05 15.45 18.66
CA THR A 196 -0.83 16.29 18.75
C THR A 196 -0.98 17.63 18.03
N GLY A 197 -2.06 17.84 17.26
CA GLY A 197 -2.26 19.02 16.42
C GLY A 197 -1.23 19.12 15.30
N GLN A 198 -0.66 17.98 14.84
CA GLN A 198 0.37 17.99 13.80
C GLN A 198 -0.18 17.50 12.45
N THR A 199 0.10 18.28 11.43
CA THR A 199 -0.20 17.94 10.04
C THR A 199 1.09 17.64 9.30
N HIS A 200 1.18 16.47 8.66
CA HIS A 200 2.37 15.98 7.98
C HIS A 200 2.13 15.87 6.49
N LEU A 201 3.09 16.34 5.70
CA LEU A 201 3.10 16.26 4.25
C LEU A 201 4.43 15.66 3.81
N ARG A 202 4.39 14.58 3.02
CA ARG A 202 5.59 13.90 2.52
C ARG A 202 5.85 14.22 1.07
N ILE A 203 7.11 14.49 0.76
CA ILE A 203 7.65 14.72 -0.60
C ILE A 203 8.80 13.74 -0.81
N GLU A 204 8.87 13.11 -1.98
CA GLU A 204 9.89 12.12 -2.31
C GLU A 204 10.46 12.36 -3.71
N GLY A 205 11.70 11.91 -3.96
CA GLY A 205 12.35 11.98 -5.27
C GLY A 205 13.84 12.22 -5.19
N PHE A 206 14.40 12.91 -6.18
CA PHE A 206 15.82 13.30 -6.22
C PHE A 206 16.09 14.45 -5.26
N ALA A 207 17.25 14.46 -4.62
CA ALA A 207 17.61 15.39 -3.55
C ALA A 207 17.37 16.87 -3.91
N GLY A 208 17.86 17.35 -5.07
CA GLY A 208 17.65 18.74 -5.49
C GLY A 208 16.17 19.10 -5.72
N SER A 209 15.37 18.15 -6.23
CA SER A 209 13.93 18.33 -6.43
C SER A 209 13.18 18.35 -5.09
N VAL A 210 13.53 17.46 -4.16
CA VAL A 210 12.93 17.40 -2.83
C VAL A 210 13.24 18.69 -2.05
N ALA A 211 14.49 19.17 -2.06
CA ALA A 211 14.87 20.43 -1.41
C ALA A 211 14.03 21.61 -1.93
N TYR A 212 13.99 21.80 -3.24
CA TYR A 212 13.19 22.87 -3.86
C TYR A 212 11.72 22.80 -3.50
N ARG A 213 11.11 21.60 -3.61
CA ARG A 213 9.68 21.42 -3.31
C ARG A 213 9.38 21.59 -1.83
N SER A 214 10.30 21.20 -0.94
CA SER A 214 10.17 21.40 0.51
C SER A 214 10.14 22.89 0.86
N ASP A 215 10.99 23.72 0.25
CA ASP A 215 10.97 25.18 0.44
C ASP A 215 9.63 25.77 -0.01
N LYS A 216 9.16 25.38 -1.20
CA LYS A 216 7.89 25.88 -1.74
C LYS A 216 6.69 25.40 -0.91
N MET A 217 6.71 24.15 -0.45
CA MET A 217 5.68 23.61 0.41
C MET A 217 5.68 24.29 1.78
N SER A 218 6.85 24.56 2.35
CA SER A 218 6.96 25.32 3.61
C SER A 218 6.34 26.70 3.51
N ALA A 219 6.60 27.42 2.41
CA ALA A 219 5.97 28.70 2.15
C ALA A 219 4.44 28.60 2.00
N LEU A 220 3.95 27.54 1.33
CA LEU A 220 2.51 27.27 1.17
C LEU A 220 1.84 26.96 2.52
N MET A 221 2.54 26.29 3.43
CA MET A 221 2.02 25.89 4.75
C MET A 221 2.13 26.99 5.81
N ALA A 222 3.02 27.94 5.65
CA ALA A 222 3.25 29.02 6.63
C ALA A 222 1.97 29.77 7.10
N PRO A 223 0.97 30.05 6.25
CA PRO A 223 -0.29 30.65 6.69
C PRO A 223 -1.13 29.78 7.64
N PHE A 224 -0.89 28.46 7.66
CA PHE A 224 -1.65 27.51 8.48
C PHE A 224 -1.04 27.31 9.87
N GLY A 225 0.25 27.53 10.05
CA GLY A 225 0.91 27.35 11.34
C GLY A 225 2.44 27.34 11.26
N ILE A 226 3.06 26.95 12.37
CA ILE A 226 4.52 26.83 12.45
C ILE A 226 4.96 25.61 11.66
N VAL A 227 5.89 25.81 10.73
CA VAL A 227 6.39 24.78 9.81
C VAL A 227 7.76 24.28 10.26
N ARG A 228 7.93 22.96 10.23
CA ARG A 228 9.22 22.26 10.42
C ARG A 228 9.44 21.31 9.24
N VAL A 229 10.65 21.22 8.75
CA VAL A 229 11.06 20.26 7.70
C VAL A 229 11.98 19.20 8.31
N THR A 230 11.67 17.95 8.06
CA THR A 230 12.54 16.78 8.34
C THR A 230 13.00 16.23 7.01
N ASP A 231 14.24 16.47 6.64
CA ASP A 231 14.86 16.14 5.35
C ASP A 231 15.77 14.90 5.39
N ASN A 232 15.98 14.34 6.59
CA ASN A 232 16.60 13.02 6.72
C ASN A 232 15.57 11.95 6.32
N THR A 233 15.91 11.16 5.30
CA THR A 233 15.00 10.15 4.73
C THR A 233 14.51 9.15 5.78
N GLN A 234 15.38 8.66 6.67
CA GLN A 234 14.97 7.72 7.73
C GLN A 234 13.96 8.33 8.70
N ASP A 235 14.22 9.56 9.15
CA ASP A 235 13.32 10.25 10.08
C ASP A 235 12.01 10.64 9.39
N SER A 236 12.07 11.02 8.10
CA SER A 236 10.89 11.33 7.29
C SER A 236 10.00 10.10 7.03
N GLU A 237 10.60 8.91 6.88
CA GLU A 237 9.86 7.65 6.70
C GLU A 237 9.26 7.14 8.02
N ALA A 238 9.74 7.62 9.18
CA ALA A 238 9.24 7.23 10.50
C ALA A 238 8.03 8.06 10.97
N ILE A 239 7.76 9.21 10.33
CA ILE A 239 6.60 10.08 10.59
C ILE A 239 5.38 9.58 9.79
#